data_61cb28278e1a6a304b1f9623c1600b2e
#
_entry.id   61cb28278e1a6a304b1f9623c1600b2e
#
_cell.length_a   1.000
_cell.length_b   1.000
_cell.length_c   1.000
_cell.angle_alpha   90.00
_cell.angle_beta   90.00
_cell.angle_gamma   90.00
#
_symmetry.space_group_name_H-M   'P 1'
#
loop_
_entity.id
_entity.type
_entity.pdbx_description
1 polymer ?
#
loop_
_entity_poly.entity_id
_entity_poly.type
_entity_poly.pdbx_seq_one_letter_code
_entity_poly.pdbx_strand_id
1 'polypeptide(L)'
;MLIGIIPFGLIAGATPVTDGLGGGAAIGLSTIVFAGASQLAAADVLAHGGSVLVAVLAACTINLRMLLYSASVAPYLAEEPLPRRLAAAYLLTDQAYAVSITRWSSETGPSDIGGRRFSYFLGAGLLLWIVWQASTIVGVLVGAAVPTDVPLDFAVPLVFLVLLVPTLTSRPALVAAAVGGSAAVVAAEAGAGPLYVIVGALSGIAAGAVAEGLEDRRRP
;
A
#
# COMPACT_ATOMS: atom_id res chain seq x y z
N MET A 1 6.52 -7.29 -12.64
CA MET A 1 6.08 -6.90 -11.28
C MET A 1 7.23 -6.61 -10.32
N LEU A 2 8.24 -7.48 -10.15
CA LEU A 2 9.35 -7.26 -9.20
C LEU A 2 10.18 -5.99 -9.47
N ILE A 3 10.37 -5.60 -10.73
CA ILE A 3 11.17 -4.43 -11.12
C ILE A 3 10.63 -3.13 -10.49
N GLY A 4 9.30 -2.98 -10.38
CA GLY A 4 8.70 -1.79 -9.76
C GLY A 4 8.75 -1.80 -8.23
N ILE A 5 8.89 -2.96 -7.60
CA ILE A 5 8.93 -3.10 -6.14
C ILE A 5 10.27 -2.66 -5.56
N ILE A 6 11.37 -2.96 -6.27
CA ILE A 6 12.73 -2.64 -5.81
C ILE A 6 12.92 -1.14 -5.53
N PRO A 7 12.69 -0.23 -6.49
CA PRO A 7 12.86 1.20 -6.22
C PRO A 7 11.92 1.70 -5.12
N PHE A 8 10.70 1.15 -5.04
CA PHE A 8 9.75 1.52 -4.00
C PHE A 8 10.21 1.05 -2.61
N GLY A 9 10.74 -0.18 -2.51
CA GLY A 9 11.34 -0.69 -1.28
C GLY A 9 12.59 0.09 -0.85
N LEU A 10 13.43 0.52 -1.80
CA LEU A 10 14.58 1.38 -1.51
C LEU A 10 14.13 2.70 -0.85
N ILE A 11 13.12 3.35 -1.41
CA ILE A 11 12.59 4.61 -0.86
C ILE A 11 11.93 4.36 0.50
N ALA A 12 11.16 3.29 0.65
CA ALA A 12 10.54 2.92 1.91
C ALA A 12 11.57 2.66 3.03
N GLY A 13 12.80 2.28 2.67
CA GLY A 13 13.93 2.16 3.59
C GLY A 13 14.66 3.48 3.84
N ALA A 14 14.93 4.25 2.78
CA ALA A 14 15.72 5.48 2.86
C ALA A 14 14.96 6.61 3.55
N THR A 15 13.69 6.84 3.19
CA THR A 15 12.89 7.97 3.69
C THR A 15 12.83 8.04 5.22
N PRO A 16 12.47 6.99 5.99
CA PRO A 16 12.45 7.11 7.44
C PRO A 16 13.82 7.42 8.06
N VAL A 17 14.91 7.04 7.37
CA VAL A 17 16.28 7.35 7.83
C VAL A 17 16.59 8.82 7.61
N THR A 18 16.33 9.35 6.42
CA THR A 18 16.57 10.77 6.07
C THR A 18 15.67 11.71 6.88
N ASP A 19 14.45 11.28 7.20
CA ASP A 19 13.50 12.03 8.03
C ASP A 19 13.79 11.93 9.54
N GLY A 20 14.90 11.29 9.93
CA GLY A 20 15.35 11.24 11.33
C GLY A 20 14.66 10.19 12.19
N LEU A 21 13.78 9.34 11.66
CA LEU A 21 13.15 8.24 12.39
C LEU A 21 14.09 7.06 12.62
N GLY A 22 15.13 6.94 11.77
CA GLY A 22 16.15 5.91 11.86
C GLY A 22 15.81 4.59 11.19
N GLY A 23 16.86 3.77 10.94
CA GLY A 23 16.74 2.50 10.23
C GLY A 23 15.88 1.45 10.95
N GLY A 24 15.85 1.50 12.29
CA GLY A 24 15.00 0.59 13.07
C GLY A 24 13.50 0.82 12.81
N ALA A 25 13.07 2.07 12.69
CA ALA A 25 11.70 2.41 12.32
C ALA A 25 11.38 1.97 10.88
N ALA A 26 12.28 2.18 9.93
CA ALA A 26 12.12 1.74 8.55
C ALA A 26 11.91 0.23 8.44
N ILE A 27 12.77 -0.57 9.08
CA ILE A 27 12.68 -2.04 9.09
C ILE A 27 11.43 -2.51 9.84
N GLY A 28 11.11 -1.88 10.98
CA GLY A 28 9.92 -2.20 11.76
C GLY A 28 8.63 -1.98 10.96
N LEU A 29 8.49 -0.82 10.33
CA LEU A 29 7.35 -0.51 9.45
C LEU A 29 7.29 -1.49 8.27
N SER A 30 8.42 -1.78 7.64
CA SER A 30 8.49 -2.71 6.51
C SER A 30 8.07 -4.13 6.89
N THR A 31 8.46 -4.59 8.08
CA THR A 31 8.17 -5.96 8.55
C THR A 31 6.74 -6.08 9.10
N ILE A 32 6.30 -5.10 9.89
CA ILE A 32 5.00 -5.18 10.59
C ILE A 32 3.86 -4.80 9.64
N VAL A 33 4.00 -3.70 8.91
CA VAL A 33 2.94 -3.17 8.04
C VAL A 33 2.96 -3.86 6.68
N PHE A 34 4.14 -4.12 6.11
CA PHE A 34 4.35 -4.75 4.80
C PHE A 34 3.43 -4.22 3.69
N ALA A 35 3.21 -2.92 3.69
CA ALA A 35 2.37 -2.23 2.71
C ALA A 35 2.97 -0.84 2.43
N GLY A 36 3.72 -0.72 1.33
CA GLY A 36 4.59 0.42 1.04
C GLY A 36 3.93 1.79 1.17
N ALA A 37 2.74 1.98 0.58
CA ALA A 37 2.05 3.26 0.64
C ALA A 37 1.65 3.64 2.09
N SER A 38 1.14 2.68 2.86
CA SER A 38 0.71 2.95 4.24
C SER A 38 1.88 3.12 5.20
N GLN A 39 3.00 2.41 4.98
CA GLN A 39 4.19 2.62 5.81
C GLN A 39 4.87 3.97 5.53
N LEU A 40 4.90 4.44 4.27
CA LEU A 40 5.41 5.78 3.96
C LEU A 40 4.51 6.87 4.54
N ALA A 41 3.18 6.73 4.46
CA ALA A 41 2.27 7.66 5.09
C ALA A 41 2.39 7.67 6.62
N ALA A 42 2.60 6.50 7.25
CA ALA A 42 2.85 6.43 8.69
C ALA A 42 4.20 7.08 9.07
N ALA A 43 5.24 6.86 8.27
CA ALA A 43 6.54 7.47 8.46
C ALA A 43 6.47 9.00 8.32
N ASP A 44 5.78 9.50 7.30
CA ASP A 44 5.56 10.94 7.08
C ASP A 44 4.86 11.59 8.28
N VAL A 45 3.77 10.98 8.77
CA VAL A 45 3.07 11.46 9.98
C VAL A 45 4.01 11.54 11.18
N LEU A 46 4.83 10.52 11.40
CA LEU A 46 5.76 10.48 12.54
C LEU A 46 6.90 11.49 12.38
N ALA A 47 7.45 11.66 11.17
CA ALA A 47 8.52 12.60 10.88
C ALA A 47 8.08 14.06 11.12
N HIS A 48 6.81 14.37 10.85
CA HIS A 48 6.23 15.70 11.11
C HIS A 48 5.67 15.85 12.54
N GLY A 49 6.09 15.03 13.48
CA GLY A 49 5.69 15.14 14.91
C GLY A 49 4.29 14.67 15.22
N GLY A 50 3.63 13.95 14.30
CA GLY A 50 2.34 13.33 14.56
C GLY A 50 2.43 12.19 15.58
N SER A 51 1.33 11.93 16.30
CA SER A 51 1.28 10.84 17.26
C SER A 51 1.26 9.47 16.58
N VAL A 52 1.74 8.44 17.29
CA VAL A 52 1.66 7.04 16.82
C VAL A 52 0.22 6.64 16.46
N LEU A 53 -0.77 7.12 17.22
CA LEU A 53 -2.18 6.85 16.93
C LEU A 53 -2.59 7.38 15.57
N VAL A 54 -2.21 8.61 15.22
CA VAL A 54 -2.52 9.22 13.91
C VAL A 54 -1.79 8.46 12.79
N ALA A 55 -0.55 8.07 12.99
CA ALA A 55 0.20 7.24 12.03
C ALA A 55 -0.49 5.89 11.77
N VAL A 56 -0.95 5.22 12.84
CA VAL A 56 -1.70 3.95 12.73
C VAL A 56 -3.02 4.17 11.99
N LEU A 57 -3.77 5.22 12.32
CA LEU A 57 -5.04 5.52 11.63
C LEU A 57 -4.83 5.83 10.15
N ALA A 58 -3.78 6.57 9.79
CA ALA A 58 -3.42 6.84 8.40
C ALA A 58 -3.09 5.53 7.66
N ALA A 59 -2.24 4.69 8.24
CA ALA A 59 -1.89 3.39 7.66
C ALA A 59 -3.12 2.48 7.51
N CYS A 60 -3.99 2.39 8.52
CA CYS A 60 -5.20 1.61 8.47
C CYS A 60 -6.16 2.12 7.37
N THR A 61 -6.33 3.44 7.25
CA THR A 61 -7.19 4.05 6.23
C THR A 61 -6.73 3.68 4.82
N ILE A 62 -5.45 3.76 4.54
CA ILE A 62 -4.87 3.37 3.24
C ILE A 62 -5.04 1.86 3.01
N ASN A 63 -4.91 1.06 4.07
CA ASN A 63 -5.02 -0.40 4.00
C ASN A 63 -6.47 -0.93 4.00
N LEU A 64 -7.51 -0.08 4.05
CA LEU A 64 -8.90 -0.52 3.91
C LEU A 64 -9.13 -1.33 2.62
N ARG A 65 -8.39 -1.05 1.55
CA ARG A 65 -8.42 -1.84 0.32
C ARG A 65 -8.08 -3.33 0.53
N MET A 66 -7.26 -3.64 1.54
CA MET A 66 -6.91 -5.02 1.86
C MET A 66 -8.11 -5.84 2.36
N LEU A 67 -9.14 -5.19 2.90
CA LEU A 67 -10.41 -5.84 3.26
C LEU A 67 -11.12 -6.37 2.01
N LEU A 68 -11.14 -5.58 0.93
CA LEU A 68 -11.74 -5.99 -0.36
C LEU A 68 -10.97 -7.15 -0.97
N TYR A 69 -9.64 -7.08 -0.96
CA TYR A 69 -8.79 -8.18 -1.45
C TYR A 69 -8.98 -9.44 -0.61
N SER A 70 -9.02 -9.31 0.71
CA SER A 70 -9.27 -10.41 1.63
C SER A 70 -10.63 -11.07 1.38
N ALA A 71 -11.68 -10.28 1.20
CA ALA A 71 -13.01 -10.79 0.88
C ALA A 71 -13.03 -11.55 -0.46
N SER A 72 -12.30 -11.03 -1.48
CA SER A 72 -12.19 -11.67 -2.79
C SER A 72 -11.38 -12.98 -2.76
N VAL A 73 -10.34 -13.07 -1.93
CA VAL A 73 -9.46 -14.24 -1.80
C VAL A 73 -10.05 -15.31 -0.87
N ALA A 74 -10.85 -14.90 0.11
CA ALA A 74 -11.39 -15.79 1.14
C ALA A 74 -12.08 -17.06 0.61
N PRO A 75 -12.92 -17.01 -0.45
CA PRO A 75 -13.55 -18.22 -0.99
C PRO A 75 -12.55 -19.26 -1.51
N TYR A 76 -11.40 -18.82 -2.03
CA TYR A 76 -10.37 -19.69 -2.58
C TYR A 76 -9.51 -20.37 -1.51
N LEU A 77 -9.47 -19.82 -0.30
CA LEU A 77 -8.71 -20.31 0.84
C LEU A 77 -9.60 -20.76 2.02
N ALA A 78 -10.90 -20.92 1.79
CA ALA A 78 -11.87 -21.21 2.86
C ALA A 78 -11.59 -22.54 3.58
N GLU A 79 -11.11 -23.56 2.86
CA GLU A 79 -10.81 -24.89 3.40
C GLU A 79 -9.44 -24.99 4.08
N GLU A 80 -8.61 -23.92 3.98
CA GLU A 80 -7.30 -23.92 4.59
C GLU A 80 -7.38 -23.74 6.11
N PRO A 81 -6.52 -24.42 6.88
CA PRO A 81 -6.47 -24.26 8.32
C PRO A 81 -6.07 -22.82 8.72
N LEU A 82 -6.53 -22.39 9.90
CA LEU A 82 -6.34 -21.02 10.38
C LEU A 82 -4.89 -20.49 10.28
N PRO A 83 -3.83 -21.26 10.63
CA PRO A 83 -2.46 -20.76 10.49
C PRO A 83 -2.08 -20.38 9.04
N ARG A 84 -2.55 -21.15 8.05
CA ARG A 84 -2.31 -20.84 6.64
C ARG A 84 -3.09 -19.62 6.18
N ARG A 85 -4.32 -19.45 6.64
CA ARG A 85 -5.13 -18.26 6.37
C ARG A 85 -4.51 -17.00 6.98
N LEU A 86 -3.96 -17.09 8.20
CA LEU A 86 -3.23 -15.98 8.83
C LEU A 86 -1.94 -15.63 8.07
N ALA A 87 -1.18 -16.64 7.64
CA ALA A 87 0.00 -16.42 6.81
C ALA A 87 -0.37 -15.76 5.46
N ALA A 88 -1.46 -16.20 4.83
CA ALA A 88 -1.96 -15.56 3.62
C ALA A 88 -2.41 -14.12 3.86
N ALA A 89 -3.08 -13.84 4.97
CA ALA A 89 -3.51 -12.49 5.33
C ALA A 89 -2.31 -11.54 5.53
N TYR A 90 -1.25 -12.00 6.17
CA TYR A 90 -0.02 -11.22 6.36
C TYR A 90 0.70 -10.94 5.02
N LEU A 91 0.75 -11.91 4.12
CA LEU A 91 1.41 -11.79 2.81
C LEU A 91 0.52 -11.15 1.73
N LEU A 92 -0.70 -10.73 2.10
CA LEU A 92 -1.65 -10.13 1.17
C LEU A 92 -1.20 -8.72 0.80
N THR A 93 -0.79 -8.55 -0.43
CA THR A 93 -0.44 -7.27 -1.06
C THR A 93 -1.17 -7.13 -2.38
N ASP A 94 -1.19 -5.92 -2.95
CA ASP A 94 -1.80 -5.66 -4.26
C ASP A 94 -1.30 -6.63 -5.33
N GLN A 95 0.02 -6.89 -5.33
CA GLN A 95 0.68 -7.74 -6.31
C GLN A 95 0.39 -9.22 -6.07
N ALA A 96 0.45 -9.68 -4.81
CA ALA A 96 0.13 -11.06 -4.47
C ALA A 96 -1.34 -11.37 -4.79
N TYR A 97 -2.24 -10.43 -4.49
CA TYR A 97 -3.65 -10.50 -4.86
C TYR A 97 -3.81 -10.62 -6.39
N ALA A 98 -3.27 -9.65 -7.15
CA ALA A 98 -3.47 -9.58 -8.59
C ALA A 98 -2.99 -10.83 -9.31
N VAL A 99 -1.79 -11.35 -8.96
CA VAL A 99 -1.23 -12.56 -9.58
C VAL A 99 -2.06 -13.79 -9.24
N SER A 100 -2.52 -13.90 -7.99
CA SER A 100 -3.25 -15.07 -7.52
C SER A 100 -4.68 -15.10 -8.06
N ILE A 101 -5.41 -13.97 -7.99
CA ILE A 101 -6.79 -13.93 -8.44
C ILE A 101 -6.90 -14.14 -9.96
N THR A 102 -5.97 -13.56 -10.75
CA THR A 102 -5.94 -13.76 -12.19
C THR A 102 -5.76 -15.23 -12.55
N ARG A 103 -4.90 -15.94 -11.84
CA ARG A 103 -4.69 -17.36 -12.04
C ARG A 103 -5.92 -18.17 -11.64
N TRP A 104 -6.44 -17.93 -10.44
CA TRP A 104 -7.55 -18.74 -9.90
C TRP A 104 -8.87 -18.53 -10.64
N SER A 105 -9.13 -17.30 -11.14
CA SER A 105 -10.32 -17.01 -11.95
C SER A 105 -10.28 -17.66 -13.34
N SER A 106 -9.10 -18.03 -13.84
CA SER A 106 -8.95 -18.72 -15.12
C SER A 106 -8.95 -20.25 -15.00
N GLU A 107 -8.89 -20.79 -13.79
CA GLU A 107 -8.93 -22.23 -13.54
C GLU A 107 -10.38 -22.76 -13.70
N THR A 108 -10.69 -23.36 -14.86
CA THR A 108 -11.91 -24.12 -15.11
C THR A 108 -11.70 -25.57 -14.68
N GLY A 109 -11.94 -25.90 -13.42
CA GLY A 109 -11.76 -27.28 -12.94
C GLY A 109 -12.20 -27.48 -11.48
N PRO A 110 -12.25 -28.73 -11.00
CA PRO A 110 -12.67 -29.02 -9.64
C PRO A 110 -11.75 -28.37 -8.60
N SER A 111 -12.36 -28.10 -7.45
CA SER A 111 -11.78 -27.50 -6.26
C SER A 111 -10.30 -27.85 -6.01
N ASP A 112 -9.61 -26.93 -5.37
CA ASP A 112 -8.19 -27.01 -5.03
C ASP A 112 -7.75 -28.37 -4.51
N ILE A 113 -7.05 -29.14 -5.34
CA ILE A 113 -6.53 -30.44 -4.94
C ILE A 113 -5.22 -30.23 -4.18
N GLY A 114 -5.27 -30.41 -2.85
CA GLY A 114 -4.07 -30.48 -2.02
C GLY A 114 -3.39 -29.16 -1.69
N GLY A 115 -4.13 -28.06 -1.56
CA GLY A 115 -3.55 -26.79 -1.12
C GLY A 115 -2.70 -26.09 -2.18
N ARG A 116 -2.89 -26.36 -3.45
CA ARG A 116 -2.13 -25.76 -4.57
C ARG A 116 -2.32 -24.25 -4.66
N ARG A 117 -3.54 -23.76 -4.35
CA ARG A 117 -3.85 -22.32 -4.34
C ARG A 117 -3.09 -21.61 -3.25
N PHE A 118 -3.12 -22.17 -2.04
CA PHE A 118 -2.33 -21.63 -0.92
C PHE A 118 -0.84 -21.64 -1.22
N SER A 119 -0.29 -22.75 -1.73
CA SER A 119 1.14 -22.86 -2.06
C SER A 119 1.57 -21.85 -3.12
N TYR A 120 0.72 -21.60 -4.12
CA TYR A 120 0.98 -20.57 -5.14
C TYR A 120 0.98 -19.17 -4.52
N PHE A 121 -0.05 -18.86 -3.72
CA PHE A 121 -0.14 -17.58 -3.02
C PHE A 121 1.04 -17.36 -2.09
N LEU A 122 1.39 -18.38 -1.30
CA LEU A 122 2.53 -18.34 -0.40
C LEU A 122 3.85 -18.10 -1.15
N GLY A 123 4.08 -18.78 -2.27
CA GLY A 123 5.27 -18.59 -3.09
C GLY A 123 5.36 -17.17 -3.65
N ALA A 124 4.27 -16.65 -4.20
CA ALA A 124 4.21 -15.27 -4.71
C ALA A 124 4.42 -14.26 -3.58
N GLY A 125 3.72 -14.41 -2.46
CA GLY A 125 3.81 -13.50 -1.31
C GLY A 125 5.18 -13.53 -0.64
N LEU A 126 5.80 -14.69 -0.45
CA LEU A 126 7.14 -14.80 0.13
C LEU A 126 8.21 -14.20 -0.78
N LEU A 127 8.12 -14.42 -2.10
CA LEU A 127 9.04 -13.81 -3.04
C LEU A 127 8.96 -12.28 -2.98
N LEU A 128 7.75 -11.73 -2.95
CA LEU A 128 7.51 -10.30 -2.80
C LEU A 128 8.07 -9.79 -1.47
N TRP A 129 7.82 -10.52 -0.38
CA TRP A 129 8.31 -10.16 0.96
C TRP A 129 9.84 -10.12 1.01
N ILE A 130 10.52 -11.15 0.49
CA ILE A 130 11.99 -11.22 0.47
C ILE A 130 12.57 -10.05 -0.34
N VAL A 131 12.05 -9.80 -1.54
CA VAL A 131 12.53 -8.69 -2.38
C VAL A 131 12.27 -7.35 -1.72
N TRP A 132 11.09 -7.18 -1.09
CA TRP A 132 10.73 -5.97 -0.36
C TRP A 132 11.67 -5.73 0.82
N GLN A 133 11.90 -6.72 1.69
CA GLN A 133 12.80 -6.58 2.84
C GLN A 133 14.24 -6.31 2.41
N ALA A 134 14.74 -7.03 1.40
CA ALA A 134 16.07 -6.78 0.85
C ALA A 134 16.22 -5.35 0.33
N SER A 135 15.22 -4.87 -0.44
CA SER A 135 15.21 -3.50 -0.96
C SER A 135 15.14 -2.47 0.16
N THR A 136 14.31 -2.71 1.19
CA THR A 136 14.21 -1.82 2.37
C THR A 136 15.54 -1.75 3.11
N ILE A 137 16.21 -2.88 3.35
CA ILE A 137 17.51 -2.90 4.03
C ILE A 137 18.55 -2.11 3.22
N VAL A 138 18.62 -2.33 1.91
CA VAL A 138 19.51 -1.55 1.03
C VAL A 138 19.15 -0.07 1.08
N GLY A 139 17.85 0.27 1.08
CA GLY A 139 17.36 1.64 1.22
C GLY A 139 17.79 2.30 2.53
N VAL A 140 17.74 1.58 3.63
CA VAL A 140 18.24 2.05 4.95
C VAL A 140 19.73 2.36 4.88
N LEU A 141 20.53 1.47 4.28
CA LEU A 141 21.97 1.67 4.15
C LEU A 141 22.32 2.85 3.24
N VAL A 142 21.61 2.99 2.13
CA VAL A 142 21.75 4.11 1.20
C VAL A 142 21.31 5.41 1.88
N GLY A 143 20.15 5.43 2.53
CA GLY A 143 19.65 6.61 3.25
C GLY A 143 20.61 7.10 4.34
N ALA A 144 21.26 6.17 5.04
CA ALA A 144 22.28 6.51 6.04
C ALA A 144 23.58 7.08 5.43
N ALA A 145 23.83 6.85 4.14
CA ALA A 145 25.01 7.34 3.42
C ALA A 145 24.74 8.65 2.64
N VAL A 146 23.47 9.04 2.48
CA VAL A 146 23.10 10.28 1.78
C VAL A 146 23.42 11.47 2.68
N PRO A 147 24.18 12.48 2.17
CA PRO A 147 24.40 13.70 2.91
C PRO A 147 23.08 14.42 3.21
N THR A 148 22.97 15.03 4.40
CA THR A 148 21.74 15.70 4.88
C THR A 148 21.36 16.95 4.07
N ASP A 149 22.25 17.43 3.21
CA ASP A 149 22.04 18.56 2.31
C ASP A 149 21.42 18.17 0.97
N VAL A 150 21.26 16.85 0.71
CA VAL A 150 20.56 16.37 -0.49
C VAL A 150 19.05 16.30 -0.20
N PRO A 151 18.22 17.15 -0.81
CA PRO A 151 16.79 17.13 -0.58
C PRO A 151 16.18 15.90 -1.24
N LEU A 152 15.84 14.88 -0.43
CA LEU A 152 15.11 13.68 -0.88
C LEU A 152 13.58 13.87 -0.78
N ASP A 153 13.12 15.03 -0.30
CA ASP A 153 11.69 15.34 -0.11
C ASP A 153 10.88 15.17 -1.38
N PHE A 154 11.51 15.36 -2.54
CA PHE A 154 10.86 15.18 -3.83
C PHE A 154 10.77 13.69 -4.26
N ALA A 155 11.57 12.80 -3.71
CA ALA A 155 11.60 11.40 -4.11
C ALA A 155 10.30 10.67 -3.73
N VAL A 156 9.76 10.94 -2.55
CA VAL A 156 8.51 10.34 -2.05
C VAL A 156 7.30 10.75 -2.90
N PRO A 157 7.02 12.05 -3.11
CA PRO A 157 5.97 12.49 -4.03
C PRO A 157 6.10 11.91 -5.44
N LEU A 158 7.32 11.86 -5.98
CA LEU A 158 7.56 11.31 -7.31
C LEU A 158 7.18 9.83 -7.41
N VAL A 159 7.53 9.03 -6.41
CA VAL A 159 7.15 7.60 -6.37
C VAL A 159 5.65 7.43 -6.26
N PHE A 160 4.99 8.20 -5.39
CA PHE A 160 3.53 8.16 -5.31
C PHE A 160 2.88 8.55 -6.63
N LEU A 161 3.43 9.54 -7.34
CA LEU A 161 2.94 9.95 -8.64
C LEU A 161 3.10 8.85 -9.70
N VAL A 162 4.26 8.19 -9.73
CA VAL A 162 4.52 7.03 -10.62
C VAL A 162 3.58 5.87 -10.35
N LEU A 163 3.19 5.65 -9.09
CA LEU A 163 2.22 4.62 -8.71
C LEU A 163 0.77 5.05 -9.00
N LEU A 164 0.46 6.34 -8.84
CA LEU A 164 -0.88 6.88 -9.03
C LEU A 164 -1.27 6.91 -10.52
N VAL A 165 -0.39 7.43 -11.39
CA VAL A 165 -0.70 7.64 -12.81
C VAL A 165 -1.26 6.40 -13.51
N PRO A 166 -0.67 5.19 -13.36
CA PRO A 166 -1.21 3.98 -13.99
C PRO A 166 -2.58 3.53 -13.44
N THR A 167 -2.99 4.02 -12.26
CA THR A 167 -4.29 3.67 -11.65
C THR A 167 -5.42 4.57 -12.11
N LEU A 168 -5.11 5.73 -12.73
CA LEU A 168 -6.07 6.71 -13.21
C LEU A 168 -6.69 6.30 -14.56
N THR A 169 -7.24 5.09 -14.63
CA THR A 169 -7.78 4.50 -15.86
C THR A 169 -9.26 4.76 -16.08
N SER A 170 -9.98 5.24 -15.06
CA SER A 170 -11.42 5.48 -15.10
C SER A 170 -11.78 6.89 -14.62
N ARG A 171 -12.96 7.39 -15.01
CA ARG A 171 -13.46 8.68 -14.51
C ARG A 171 -13.62 8.71 -12.99
N PRO A 172 -14.20 7.68 -12.33
CA PRO A 172 -14.25 7.64 -10.88
C PRO A 172 -12.86 7.70 -10.21
N ALA A 173 -11.84 7.02 -10.79
CA ALA A 173 -10.47 7.10 -10.27
C ALA A 173 -9.88 8.51 -10.38
N LEU A 174 -10.13 9.21 -11.49
CA LEU A 174 -9.71 10.62 -11.67
C LEU A 174 -10.40 11.53 -10.65
N VAL A 175 -11.71 11.37 -10.43
CA VAL A 175 -12.47 12.13 -9.45
C VAL A 175 -11.95 11.87 -8.04
N ALA A 176 -11.72 10.59 -7.69
CA ALA A 176 -11.15 10.22 -6.39
C ALA A 176 -9.79 10.87 -6.15
N ALA A 177 -8.89 10.83 -7.14
CA ALA A 177 -7.57 11.42 -7.03
C ALA A 177 -7.62 12.95 -6.92
N ALA A 178 -8.44 13.61 -7.75
CA ALA A 178 -8.58 15.06 -7.75
C ALA A 178 -9.19 15.58 -6.43
N VAL A 179 -10.29 14.97 -5.98
CA VAL A 179 -10.97 15.39 -4.73
C VAL A 179 -10.11 15.03 -3.51
N GLY A 180 -9.56 13.83 -3.45
CA GLY A 180 -8.72 13.40 -2.34
C GLY A 180 -7.45 14.25 -2.21
N GLY A 181 -6.77 14.50 -3.33
CA GLY A 181 -5.57 15.35 -3.36
C GLY A 181 -5.88 16.80 -2.97
N SER A 182 -6.94 17.38 -3.53
CA SER A 182 -7.36 18.75 -3.17
C SER A 182 -7.75 18.88 -1.71
N ALA A 183 -8.49 17.89 -1.18
CA ALA A 183 -8.90 17.88 0.22
C ALA A 183 -7.70 17.74 1.17
N ALA A 184 -6.70 16.94 0.80
CA ALA A 184 -5.46 16.80 1.58
C ALA A 184 -4.69 18.12 1.62
N VAL A 185 -4.52 18.79 0.47
CA VAL A 185 -3.85 20.09 0.40
C VAL A 185 -4.58 21.14 1.23
N VAL A 186 -5.92 21.27 1.07
CA VAL A 186 -6.71 22.23 1.86
C VAL A 186 -6.61 21.93 3.35
N ALA A 187 -6.65 20.66 3.77
CA ALA A 187 -6.50 20.29 5.16
C ALA A 187 -5.11 20.63 5.72
N ALA A 188 -4.04 20.43 4.92
CA ALA A 188 -2.68 20.78 5.29
C ALA A 188 -2.54 22.28 5.49
N GLU A 189 -3.02 23.11 4.54
CA GLU A 189 -3.00 24.57 4.61
C GLU A 189 -3.87 25.12 5.76
N ALA A 190 -4.96 24.42 6.09
CA ALA A 190 -5.82 24.77 7.23
C ALA A 190 -5.22 24.40 8.60
N GLY A 191 -4.02 23.85 8.63
CA GLY A 191 -3.33 23.50 9.86
C GLY A 191 -3.81 22.20 10.51
N ALA A 192 -4.41 21.29 9.73
CA ALA A 192 -4.84 19.99 10.25
C ALA A 192 -3.68 19.07 10.67
N GLY A 193 -2.44 19.52 10.52
CA GLY A 193 -1.25 18.74 10.83
C GLY A 193 -1.32 17.37 10.13
N PRO A 194 -0.86 16.29 10.74
CA PRO A 194 -0.78 14.97 10.11
C PRO A 194 -2.14 14.36 9.70
N LEU A 195 -3.26 14.96 10.09
CA LEU A 195 -4.60 14.49 9.72
C LEU A 195 -4.94 14.71 8.24
N TYR A 196 -4.17 15.53 7.51
CA TYR A 196 -4.40 15.78 6.08
C TYR A 196 -4.46 14.49 5.25
N VAL A 197 -3.67 13.48 5.61
CA VAL A 197 -3.65 12.18 4.92
C VAL A 197 -5.01 11.48 5.05
N ILE A 198 -5.58 11.49 6.26
CA ILE A 198 -6.87 10.85 6.54
C ILE A 198 -8.00 11.61 5.84
N VAL A 199 -7.99 12.94 5.91
CA VAL A 199 -8.97 13.80 5.25
C VAL A 199 -8.95 13.55 3.74
N GLY A 200 -7.77 13.55 3.13
CA GLY A 200 -7.60 13.27 1.71
C GLY A 200 -8.09 11.88 1.31
N ALA A 201 -7.70 10.86 2.05
CA ALA A 201 -8.07 9.49 1.76
C ALA A 201 -9.59 9.28 1.85
N LEU A 202 -10.22 9.71 2.92
CA LEU A 202 -11.69 9.56 3.11
C LEU A 202 -12.47 10.37 2.07
N SER A 203 -12.06 11.60 1.78
CA SER A 203 -12.69 12.44 0.75
C SER A 203 -12.59 11.83 -0.63
N GLY A 204 -11.40 11.28 -0.98
CA GLY A 204 -11.16 10.61 -2.25
C GLY A 204 -12.00 9.34 -2.40
N ILE A 205 -12.06 8.50 -1.37
CA ILE A 205 -12.90 7.28 -1.36
C ILE A 205 -14.38 7.65 -1.55
N ALA A 206 -14.89 8.62 -0.79
CA ALA A 206 -16.28 9.04 -0.90
C ALA A 206 -16.62 9.59 -2.29
N ALA A 207 -15.77 10.45 -2.85
CA ALA A 207 -15.97 11.03 -4.17
C ALA A 207 -15.90 9.97 -5.29
N GLY A 208 -14.95 9.03 -5.20
CA GLY A 208 -14.82 7.92 -6.13
C GLY A 208 -16.04 7.01 -6.12
N ALA A 209 -16.53 6.62 -4.95
CA ALA A 209 -17.71 5.79 -4.80
C ALA A 209 -18.98 6.46 -5.36
N VAL A 210 -19.15 7.77 -5.13
CA VAL A 210 -20.27 8.54 -5.70
C VAL A 210 -20.17 8.59 -7.22
N ALA A 211 -18.97 8.85 -7.77
CA ALA A 211 -18.76 8.91 -9.21
C ALA A 211 -19.02 7.55 -9.88
N GLU A 212 -18.62 6.44 -9.27
CA GLU A 212 -18.87 5.08 -9.75
C GLU A 212 -20.38 4.78 -9.76
N GLY A 213 -21.10 5.08 -8.68
CA GLY A 213 -22.55 4.90 -8.61
C GLY A 213 -23.33 5.75 -9.62
N LEU A 214 -22.79 6.91 -10.03
CA LEU A 214 -23.38 7.73 -11.09
C LEU A 214 -23.10 7.15 -12.49
N GLU A 215 -21.94 6.55 -12.71
CA GLU A 215 -21.64 5.86 -13.98
C GLU A 215 -22.49 4.60 -14.15
N ASP A 216 -22.65 3.80 -13.10
CA ASP A 216 -23.47 2.58 -13.16
C ASP A 216 -24.93 2.86 -13.49
N ARG A 217 -25.49 3.96 -12.96
CA ARG A 217 -26.87 4.41 -13.30
C ARG A 217 -27.04 4.89 -14.74
N ARG A 218 -25.95 5.18 -15.44
CA ARG A 218 -25.95 5.65 -16.84
C ARG A 218 -25.69 4.53 -17.84
N ARG A 219 -25.30 3.35 -17.37
CA ARG A 219 -25.19 2.15 -18.22
C ARG A 219 -26.59 1.57 -18.38
N PRO A 220 -27.09 1.46 -19.65
CA PRO A 220 -28.41 0.93 -19.95
C PRO A 220 -28.56 -0.53 -19.56
#